data_5f7523ebb0617135bdb40470bf3b40ce
#
_entry.id   5f7523ebb0617135bdb40470bf3b40ce
#
_cell.length_a   1.000
_cell.length_b   1.000
_cell.length_c   1.000
_cell.angle_alpha   90.00
_cell.angle_beta   90.00
_cell.angle_gamma   90.00
#
_symmetry.space_group_name_H-M   'P 1'
#
loop_
_entity.id
_entity.type
_entity.pdbx_description
1 polymer ?
#
loop_
_entity_poly.entity_id
_entity_poly.type
_entity_poly.pdbx_seq_one_letter_code
_entity_poly.pdbx_strand_id
1 'polypeptide(L)'
;MRLYFLFAALVLLSACSSQRTSQDAGVSGQASWYGAKHHGRKTASGERFNQNALTAAHRTLPFGTQVKVTNTLNNKSVTVHINDRGPYSKGRIIDLSRAAAVKIDMIKQGVAPVRVQVQY
;
A
#
# COMPACT_ATOMS: atom_id res chain seq x y z
N MET A 1 -10.35 -54.33 -43.25
CA MET A 1 -9.38 -53.71 -42.42
C MET A 1 -9.70 -52.26 -42.21
N ARG A 2 -9.95 -51.85 -41.03
CA ARG A 2 -10.37 -50.51 -40.70
C ARG A 2 -9.39 -49.88 -39.76
N LEU A 3 -8.88 -48.72 -40.13
CA LEU A 3 -8.06 -47.91 -39.29
C LEU A 3 -8.91 -46.84 -38.62
N TYR A 4 -8.96 -46.89 -37.35
CA TYR A 4 -9.64 -45.91 -36.56
C TYR A 4 -8.63 -44.97 -35.95
N PHE A 5 -8.74 -43.72 -36.33
CA PHE A 5 -7.96 -42.70 -35.73
C PHE A 5 -8.72 -42.16 -34.53
N LEU A 6 -8.19 -42.48 -33.42
CA LEU A 6 -8.59 -41.81 -32.20
C LEU A 6 -7.88 -40.48 -32.16
N PHE A 7 -8.60 -39.45 -32.49
CA PHE A 7 -8.16 -38.11 -32.17
C PHE A 7 -8.35 -37.91 -30.70
N ALA A 8 -7.27 -38.06 -29.96
CA ALA A 8 -7.21 -37.48 -28.65
C ALA A 8 -7.23 -35.97 -28.85
N ALA A 9 -8.35 -35.38 -28.63
CA ALA A 9 -8.44 -33.94 -28.55
C ALA A 9 -7.60 -33.52 -27.35
N LEU A 10 -6.42 -33.06 -27.63
CA LEU A 10 -5.59 -32.42 -26.64
C LEU A 10 -6.25 -31.10 -26.30
N VAL A 11 -7.07 -31.11 -25.27
CA VAL A 11 -7.58 -29.91 -24.69
C VAL A 11 -6.41 -29.25 -24.00
N LEU A 12 -5.78 -28.34 -24.69
CA LEU A 12 -4.87 -27.40 -24.06
C LEU A 12 -5.71 -26.50 -23.16
N LEU A 13 -5.83 -26.90 -21.94
CA LEU A 13 -6.20 -26.01 -20.90
C LEU A 13 -5.06 -25.02 -20.74
N SER A 14 -5.14 -23.95 -21.50
CA SER A 14 -4.41 -22.77 -21.12
C SER A 14 -5.00 -22.34 -19.79
N ALA A 15 -4.38 -22.78 -18.72
CA ALA A 15 -4.63 -22.19 -17.44
C ALA A 15 -4.21 -20.74 -17.55
N CYS A 16 -5.17 -19.86 -17.78
CA CYS A 16 -5.02 -18.47 -17.45
C CYS A 16 -4.87 -18.41 -15.93
N SER A 17 -3.73 -18.78 -15.45
CA SER A 17 -3.29 -18.32 -14.17
C SER A 17 -3.18 -16.81 -14.35
N SER A 18 -4.20 -16.11 -13.91
CA SER A 18 -4.08 -14.70 -13.67
C SER A 18 -2.93 -14.60 -12.68
N GLN A 19 -1.75 -14.34 -13.17
CA GLN A 19 -0.67 -13.91 -12.35
C GLN A 19 -1.09 -12.53 -11.86
N ARG A 20 -1.88 -12.53 -10.82
CA ARG A 20 -1.98 -11.37 -9.98
C ARG A 20 -0.58 -11.19 -9.45
N THR A 21 0.09 -10.25 -10.06
CA THR A 21 1.44 -9.90 -9.71
C THR A 21 1.46 -9.58 -8.21
N SER A 22 2.59 -9.81 -7.59
CA SER A 22 2.86 -9.43 -6.20
C SER A 22 2.46 -7.98 -5.86
N GLN A 23 2.17 -7.17 -6.87
CA GLN A 23 1.66 -5.80 -6.72
C GLN A 23 0.26 -5.76 -6.12
N ASP A 24 -0.60 -6.74 -6.41
CA ASP A 24 -1.95 -6.81 -5.83
C ASP A 24 -1.92 -7.22 -4.35
N ALA A 25 -0.91 -7.96 -3.95
CA ALA A 25 -0.74 -8.37 -2.56
C ALA A 25 -0.18 -7.25 -1.68
N GLY A 26 0.44 -6.22 -2.28
CA GLY A 26 1.05 -5.12 -1.57
C GLY A 26 2.41 -5.44 -0.96
N VAL A 27 2.96 -4.46 -0.26
CA VAL A 27 4.24 -4.54 0.43
C VAL A 27 3.98 -4.46 1.92
N SER A 28 4.57 -5.39 2.67
CA SER A 28 4.47 -5.42 4.13
C SER A 28 5.67 -4.74 4.76
N GLY A 29 5.42 -4.02 5.85
CA GLY A 29 6.45 -3.34 6.62
C GLY A 29 5.83 -2.60 7.79
N GLN A 30 6.61 -1.71 8.41
CA GLN A 30 6.15 -0.91 9.53
C GLN A 30 5.69 0.46 9.05
N ALA A 31 4.58 0.94 9.60
CA ALA A 31 4.15 2.33 9.46
C ALA A 31 4.41 3.09 10.75
N SER A 32 4.70 4.36 10.62
CA SER A 32 4.63 5.34 11.71
C SER A 32 3.73 6.50 11.27
N TRP A 33 3.60 7.52 12.10
CA TRP A 33 2.81 8.69 11.74
C TRP A 33 3.47 9.97 12.22
N TYR A 34 3.17 11.08 11.56
CA TYR A 34 3.74 12.38 11.86
C TYR A 34 3.16 12.98 13.13
N GLY A 35 4.02 13.54 13.97
CA GLY A 35 3.60 14.32 15.11
C GLY A 35 3.06 15.70 14.73
N ALA A 36 2.37 16.34 15.68
CA ALA A 36 1.72 17.64 15.48
C ALA A 36 2.70 18.76 15.05
N LYS A 37 3.98 18.67 15.44
CA LYS A 37 5.00 19.66 15.05
C LYS A 37 5.28 19.73 13.55
N HIS A 38 4.85 18.75 12.76
CA HIS A 38 4.98 18.78 11.31
C HIS A 38 3.82 19.51 10.62
N HIS A 39 2.73 19.76 11.33
CA HIS A 39 1.56 20.41 10.78
C HIS A 39 1.89 21.80 10.23
N GLY A 40 1.46 22.08 9.00
CA GLY A 40 1.72 23.32 8.29
C GLY A 40 3.08 23.42 7.59
N ARG A 41 3.98 22.45 7.78
CA ARG A 41 5.27 22.41 7.09
C ARG A 41 5.12 21.97 5.65
N LYS A 42 5.99 22.47 4.79
CA LYS A 42 6.03 22.10 3.39
C LYS A 42 6.56 20.67 3.24
N THR A 43 5.83 19.85 2.48
CA THR A 43 6.27 18.49 2.13
C THR A 43 7.12 18.50 0.88
N ALA A 44 7.72 17.33 0.55
CA ALA A 44 8.55 17.19 -0.65
C ALA A 44 7.77 17.44 -1.95
N SER A 45 6.46 17.23 -1.97
CA SER A 45 5.60 17.52 -3.13
C SER A 45 5.34 19.03 -3.33
N GLY A 46 5.67 19.84 -2.33
CA GLY A 46 5.32 21.26 -2.30
C GLY A 46 3.99 21.56 -1.59
N GLU A 47 3.18 20.55 -1.32
CA GLU A 47 1.97 20.72 -0.51
C GLU A 47 2.36 20.98 0.94
N ARG A 48 1.56 21.75 1.66
CA ARG A 48 1.74 21.87 3.10
C ARG A 48 1.15 20.66 3.78
N PHE A 49 1.88 20.12 4.74
CA PHE A 49 1.39 18.99 5.53
C PHE A 49 0.20 19.41 6.37
N ASN A 50 -0.90 18.68 6.21
CA ASN A 50 -2.11 18.83 7.01
C ASN A 50 -2.36 17.51 7.76
N GLN A 51 -2.22 17.53 9.07
CA GLN A 51 -2.41 16.33 9.90
C GLN A 51 -3.84 15.78 9.85
N ASN A 52 -4.80 16.57 9.41
CA ASN A 52 -6.22 16.19 9.31
C ASN A 52 -6.59 15.65 7.93
N ALA A 53 -5.68 15.67 6.97
CA ALA A 53 -5.86 15.09 5.64
C ALA A 53 -5.34 13.65 5.60
N LEU A 54 -5.84 12.86 4.65
CA LEU A 54 -5.44 11.47 4.48
C LEU A 54 -4.25 11.38 3.52
N THR A 55 -3.05 11.59 4.05
CA THR A 55 -1.80 11.62 3.29
C THR A 55 -0.73 10.79 3.95
N ALA A 56 0.34 10.52 3.19
CA ALA A 56 1.48 9.77 3.70
C ALA A 56 2.77 10.14 2.96
N ALA A 57 3.89 9.83 3.60
CA ALA A 57 5.20 9.83 2.99
C ALA A 57 5.58 8.42 2.57
N HIS A 58 6.19 8.31 1.39
CA HIS A 58 6.74 7.08 0.85
C HIS A 58 8.05 7.38 0.12
N ARG A 59 8.99 6.42 0.13
CA ARG A 59 10.33 6.66 -0.42
C ARG A 59 10.35 6.88 -1.92
N THR A 60 9.52 6.15 -2.67
CA THR A 60 9.65 6.05 -4.12
C THR A 60 8.38 6.24 -4.93
N LEU A 61 7.20 5.99 -4.35
CA LEU A 61 5.95 6.14 -5.10
C LEU A 61 5.75 7.58 -5.56
N PRO A 62 5.30 7.79 -6.80
CA PRO A 62 5.04 9.14 -7.30
C PRO A 62 4.07 9.92 -6.41
N PHE A 63 4.25 11.22 -6.31
CA PHE A 63 3.30 12.07 -5.61
C PHE A 63 1.93 11.99 -6.26
N GLY A 64 0.88 11.94 -5.43
CA GLY A 64 -0.48 11.74 -5.88
C GLY A 64 -0.89 10.27 -5.98
N THR A 65 0.03 9.32 -5.87
CA THR A 65 -0.30 7.91 -5.85
C THR A 65 -1.21 7.61 -4.67
N GLN A 66 -2.31 6.93 -4.93
CA GLN A 66 -3.20 6.47 -3.89
C GLN A 66 -2.82 5.07 -3.45
N VAL A 67 -2.73 4.86 -2.16
CA VAL A 67 -2.42 3.55 -1.58
C VAL A 67 -3.42 3.21 -0.49
N LYS A 68 -3.78 1.94 -0.43
CA LYS A 68 -4.55 1.40 0.69
C LYS A 68 -3.57 0.86 1.72
N VAL A 69 -3.65 1.37 2.93
CA VAL A 69 -2.82 0.94 4.06
C VAL A 69 -3.68 0.15 5.01
N THR A 70 -3.31 -1.09 5.25
CA THR A 70 -4.02 -1.98 6.16
C THR A 70 -3.16 -2.26 7.37
N ASN A 71 -3.68 -1.98 8.56
CA ASN A 71 -3.08 -2.41 9.81
C ASN A 71 -3.33 -3.92 9.97
N THR A 72 -2.28 -4.72 9.91
CA THR A 72 -2.42 -6.18 9.91
C THR A 72 -2.78 -6.76 11.28
N LEU A 73 -2.70 -5.96 12.34
CA LEU A 73 -3.11 -6.39 13.68
C LEU A 73 -4.63 -6.37 13.87
N ASN A 74 -5.34 -5.47 13.18
CA ASN A 74 -6.78 -5.29 13.37
C ASN A 74 -7.60 -5.29 12.07
N ASN A 75 -6.93 -5.41 10.90
CA ASN A 75 -7.54 -5.37 9.57
C ASN A 75 -8.24 -4.04 9.20
N LYS A 76 -8.02 -2.98 9.96
CA LYS A 76 -8.51 -1.66 9.58
C LYS A 76 -7.64 -1.09 8.47
N SER A 77 -8.26 -0.42 7.52
CA SER A 77 -7.57 0.15 6.38
C SER A 77 -7.99 1.59 6.11
N VAL A 78 -7.14 2.30 5.41
CA VAL A 78 -7.37 3.68 4.97
C VAL A 78 -6.69 3.87 3.62
N THR A 79 -7.31 4.65 2.75
CA THR A 79 -6.67 5.08 1.50
C THR A 79 -6.09 6.47 1.70
N VAL A 80 -4.82 6.62 1.36
CA VAL A 80 -4.09 7.88 1.47
C VAL A 80 -3.43 8.21 0.15
N HIS A 81 -3.11 9.49 -0.10
CA HIS A 81 -2.27 9.84 -1.22
C HIS A 81 -0.87 10.23 -0.75
N ILE A 82 0.12 9.87 -1.56
CA ILE A 82 1.52 10.13 -1.28
C ILE A 82 1.84 11.58 -1.64
N ASN A 83 2.36 12.34 -0.70
CA ASN A 83 2.74 13.74 -0.93
C ASN A 83 4.11 14.10 -0.32
N ASP A 84 4.82 13.14 0.24
CA ASP A 84 6.10 13.40 0.89
C ASP A 84 7.05 12.21 0.70
N ARG A 85 8.32 12.41 1.06
CA ARG A 85 9.38 11.41 1.00
C ARG A 85 9.81 10.95 2.37
N GLY A 86 10.18 9.70 2.45
CA GLY A 86 10.50 8.99 3.69
C GLY A 86 9.50 7.87 3.94
N PRO A 87 9.61 7.17 5.05
CA PRO A 87 10.65 7.22 6.07
C PRO A 87 11.96 6.56 5.64
N TYR A 88 13.06 6.95 6.25
CA TYR A 88 14.38 6.38 5.93
C TYR A 88 14.91 5.45 7.03
N SER A 89 14.13 5.25 8.07
CA SER A 89 14.43 4.28 9.11
C SER A 89 14.25 2.85 8.61
N LYS A 90 15.14 1.96 9.00
CA LYS A 90 15.08 0.55 8.59
C LYS A 90 13.78 -0.10 9.06
N GLY A 91 13.12 -0.82 8.15
CA GLY A 91 11.88 -1.54 8.43
C GLY A 91 10.61 -0.70 8.33
N ARG A 92 10.72 0.62 8.34
CA ARG A 92 9.58 1.52 8.12
C ARG A 92 9.43 1.82 6.64
N ILE A 93 8.22 1.68 6.13
CA ILE A 93 7.94 1.84 4.69
C ILE A 93 7.00 3.01 4.38
N ILE A 94 6.26 3.49 5.38
CA ILE A 94 5.31 4.59 5.19
C ILE A 94 5.16 5.37 6.49
N ASP A 95 5.04 6.69 6.37
CA ASP A 95 4.67 7.58 7.47
C ASP A 95 3.32 8.20 7.15
N LEU A 96 2.34 7.95 8.02
CA LEU A 96 0.96 8.39 7.83
C LEU A 96 0.74 9.76 8.47
N SER A 97 -0.24 10.50 7.94
CA SER A 97 -0.81 11.63 8.66
C SER A 97 -1.51 11.12 9.94
N ARG A 98 -1.73 12.04 10.90
CA ARG A 98 -2.47 11.69 12.11
C ARG A 98 -3.86 11.16 11.79
N ALA A 99 -4.59 11.82 10.88
CA ALA A 99 -5.93 11.38 10.49
C ALA A 99 -5.94 9.96 9.93
N ALA A 100 -4.96 9.60 9.09
CA ALA A 100 -4.82 8.25 8.56
C ALA A 100 -4.52 7.24 9.67
N ALA A 101 -3.62 7.57 10.58
CA ALA A 101 -3.27 6.72 11.73
C ALA A 101 -4.46 6.47 12.66
N VAL A 102 -5.31 7.47 12.85
CA VAL A 102 -6.57 7.32 13.60
C VAL A 102 -7.49 6.30 12.92
N LYS A 103 -7.61 6.37 11.61
CA LYS A 103 -8.49 5.48 10.83
C LYS A 103 -8.12 4.00 10.97
N ILE A 104 -6.85 3.70 11.12
CA ILE A 104 -6.38 2.31 11.29
C ILE A 104 -6.01 1.98 12.73
N ASP A 105 -6.35 2.86 13.66
CA ASP A 105 -6.25 2.66 15.11
C ASP A 105 -4.81 2.31 15.55
N MET A 106 -3.84 3.14 15.16
CA MET A 106 -2.44 2.94 15.53
C MET A 106 -1.82 4.11 16.31
N ILE A 107 -2.63 5.05 16.77
CA ILE A 107 -2.12 6.25 17.46
C ILE A 107 -1.31 5.88 18.71
N LYS A 108 -1.85 4.98 19.52
CA LYS A 108 -1.19 4.59 20.79
C LYS A 108 0.12 3.84 20.57
N GLN A 109 0.15 2.96 19.58
CA GLN A 109 1.35 2.19 19.27
C GLN A 109 2.44 3.05 18.64
N GLY A 110 2.07 4.10 17.92
CA GLY A 110 3.00 4.95 17.19
C GLY A 110 3.61 4.29 15.95
N VAL A 111 3.84 2.99 16.01
CA VAL A 111 4.35 2.14 14.93
C VAL A 111 3.50 0.88 14.87
N ALA A 112 3.11 0.46 13.68
CA ALA A 112 2.29 -0.73 13.48
C ALA A 112 2.69 -1.48 12.21
N PRO A 113 2.54 -2.82 12.20
CA PRO A 113 2.74 -3.58 10.97
C PRO A 113 1.59 -3.31 10.00
N VAL A 114 1.94 -3.00 8.77
CA VAL A 114 0.96 -2.67 7.74
C VAL A 114 1.28 -3.37 6.43
N ARG A 115 0.26 -3.43 5.57
CA ARG A 115 0.41 -3.77 4.16
C ARG A 115 -0.02 -2.56 3.34
N VAL A 116 0.81 -2.18 2.37
CA VAL A 116 0.60 -1.04 1.49
C VAL A 116 0.31 -1.55 0.08
N GLN A 117 -0.84 -1.20 -0.46
CA GLN A 117 -1.29 -1.62 -1.78
C GLN A 117 -1.60 -0.39 -2.64
N VAL A 118 -0.94 -0.29 -3.81
CA VAL A 118 -1.23 0.79 -4.76
C VAL A 118 -2.64 0.60 -5.32
N GLN A 119 -3.38 1.69 -5.41
CA GLN A 119 -4.72 1.73 -6.01
C GLN A 119 -4.61 2.33 -7.41
N TYR A 120 -5.05 1.62 -8.44
CA TYR A 120 -5.05 2.04 -9.83
C TYR A 120 -6.43 2.54 -10.26
#